data_676497cff0e36e18ef874d558a3d3217
#
_entry.id   676497cff0e36e18ef874d558a3d3217
#
_cell.length_a   1.000
_cell.length_b   1.000
_cell.length_c   1.000
_cell.angle_alpha   90.00
_cell.angle_beta   90.00
_cell.angle_gamma   90.00
#
_symmetry.space_group_name_H-M   'P 1'
#
loop_
_entity.id
_entity.type
_entity.pdbx_description
1 polymer ?
#
loop_
_entity_poly.entity_id
_entity_poly.type
_entity_poly.pdbx_seq_one_letter_code
_entity_poly.pdbx_strand_id
1 'polypeptide(L)'
;MSDSPPLTCVIVEDNEMNRLTLAHFVELTPGLVLAAALPDGLAALHYLQGRPPVGLLLLDIEMPHLTGLELLQVLPHPLPAVVMVTSHPGFAAQAFGLPVDDYLVKPVEYARFLQAVQRVRTRHEKPVLAEAAQLVAEPLMPGSTDLFIKVNGRLLRLNFDDVHYIEALSTYSVIVTAAHKHIVYATLKMLEGRLPFAHFVRVHRSYIVNTKRIDALEDHTLLLGPFHVPVGKSYESGLQQRMNTL
;
A
#
# COMPACT_ATOMS: atom_id res chain seq x y z
N MET A 1 2.11 11.61 28.89
CA MET A 1 3.31 10.95 28.32
C MET A 1 2.89 9.52 28.08
N SER A 2 2.73 9.09 26.84
CA SER A 2 2.28 7.72 26.51
C SER A 2 3.35 6.72 26.92
N ASP A 3 2.97 5.83 27.81
CA ASP A 3 3.81 4.77 28.39
C ASP A 3 3.83 3.51 27.49
N SER A 4 3.81 3.69 26.19
CA SER A 4 3.92 2.57 25.24
C SER A 4 5.39 2.11 25.17
N PRO A 5 5.65 0.80 25.19
CA PRO A 5 7.02 0.27 25.10
C PRO A 5 7.68 0.74 23.79
N PRO A 6 8.99 0.98 23.80
CA PRO A 6 9.71 1.43 22.61
C PRO A 6 9.61 0.39 21.50
N LEU A 7 9.40 0.86 20.27
CA LEU A 7 9.34 0.02 19.08
C LEU A 7 10.76 -0.35 18.64
N THR A 8 11.08 -1.64 18.72
CA THR A 8 12.39 -2.18 18.34
C THR A 8 12.52 -2.24 16.82
N CYS A 9 13.56 -1.59 16.26
CA CYS A 9 13.79 -1.45 14.83
C CYS A 9 15.03 -2.23 14.39
N VAL A 10 14.92 -2.93 13.27
CA VAL A 10 16.04 -3.54 12.54
C VAL A 10 16.13 -2.91 11.16
N ILE A 11 17.34 -2.55 10.72
CA ILE A 11 17.64 -2.01 9.38
C ILE A 11 18.38 -3.09 8.61
N VAL A 12 17.97 -3.31 7.35
CA VAL A 12 18.66 -4.17 6.39
C VAL A 12 18.87 -3.38 5.10
N GLU A 13 20.10 -3.01 4.83
CA GLU A 13 20.48 -2.10 3.73
C GLU A 13 21.93 -2.38 3.37
N ASP A 14 22.24 -2.66 2.12
CA ASP A 14 23.60 -3.01 1.68
C ASP A 14 24.51 -1.77 1.56
N ASN A 15 23.96 -0.63 1.17
CA ASN A 15 24.70 0.62 1.08
C ASN A 15 24.93 1.23 2.48
N GLU A 16 26.22 1.37 2.84
CA GLU A 16 26.61 1.88 4.16
C GLU A 16 26.07 3.28 4.46
N MET A 17 26.11 4.20 3.50
CA MET A 17 25.63 5.57 3.70
C MET A 17 24.11 5.62 3.95
N ASN A 18 23.35 4.85 3.19
CA ASN A 18 21.90 4.73 3.40
C ASN A 18 21.61 4.08 4.75
N ARG A 19 22.34 3.03 5.12
CA ARG A 19 22.20 2.34 6.41
C ARG A 19 22.47 3.27 7.58
N LEU A 20 23.54 4.08 7.51
CA LEU A 20 23.85 5.09 8.52
C LEU A 20 22.79 6.20 8.59
N THR A 21 22.27 6.64 7.45
CA THR A 21 21.19 7.64 7.40
C THR A 21 19.93 7.12 8.08
N LEU A 22 19.53 5.88 7.80
CA LEU A 22 18.37 5.27 8.45
C LEU A 22 18.59 5.07 9.95
N ALA A 23 19.79 4.65 10.36
CA ALA A 23 20.16 4.50 11.77
C ALA A 23 20.06 5.85 12.51
N HIS A 24 20.56 6.90 11.91
CA HIS A 24 20.44 8.26 12.45
C HIS A 24 18.97 8.70 12.57
N PHE A 25 18.11 8.39 11.60
CA PHE A 25 16.68 8.69 11.68
C PHE A 25 15.98 7.91 12.80
N VAL A 26 16.37 6.66 13.03
CA VAL A 26 15.88 5.87 14.17
C VAL A 26 16.28 6.54 15.49
N GLU A 27 17.53 6.96 15.65
CA GLU A 27 18.04 7.65 16.85
C GLU A 27 17.32 8.98 17.12
N LEU A 28 17.02 9.76 16.07
CA LEU A 28 16.29 11.02 16.18
C LEU A 28 14.80 10.84 16.52
N THR A 29 14.27 9.61 16.40
CA THR A 29 12.82 9.38 16.54
C THR A 29 12.48 8.84 17.93
N PRO A 30 11.84 9.64 18.81
CA PRO A 30 11.48 9.19 20.15
C PRO A 30 10.63 7.92 20.13
N GLY A 31 10.98 6.95 21.00
CA GLY A 31 10.27 5.69 21.13
C GLY A 31 10.58 4.67 20.02
N LEU A 32 11.61 4.91 19.18
CA LEU A 32 12.28 3.87 18.39
C LEU A 32 13.57 3.46 19.10
N VAL A 33 13.93 2.18 18.99
CA VAL A 33 15.21 1.64 19.47
C VAL A 33 15.83 0.79 18.37
N LEU A 34 17.02 1.16 17.92
CA LEU A 34 17.78 0.38 16.94
C LEU A 34 18.32 -0.89 17.59
N ALA A 35 17.85 -2.05 17.15
CA ALA A 35 18.34 -3.34 17.60
C ALA A 35 19.53 -3.85 16.79
N ALA A 36 19.48 -3.63 15.47
CA ALA A 36 20.57 -3.99 14.55
C ALA A 36 20.48 -3.19 13.25
N ALA A 37 21.65 -2.97 12.61
CA ALA A 37 21.77 -2.45 11.26
C ALA A 37 22.64 -3.44 10.46
N LEU A 38 22.02 -4.16 9.54
CA LEU A 38 22.56 -5.34 8.87
C LEU A 38 22.88 -5.02 7.41
N PRO A 39 24.01 -5.51 6.87
CA PRO A 39 24.50 -5.12 5.55
C PRO A 39 23.84 -5.89 4.39
N ASP A 40 23.13 -6.99 4.65
CA ASP A 40 22.56 -7.84 3.61
C ASP A 40 21.42 -8.75 4.12
N GLY A 41 20.73 -9.39 3.18
CA GLY A 41 19.62 -10.27 3.48
C GLY A 41 20.00 -11.54 4.24
N LEU A 42 21.23 -12.07 4.04
CA LEU A 42 21.70 -13.28 4.73
C LEU A 42 21.99 -12.98 6.21
N ALA A 43 22.64 -11.85 6.49
CA ALA A 43 22.85 -11.37 7.86
C ALA A 43 21.51 -11.13 8.57
N ALA A 44 20.53 -10.58 7.85
CA ALA A 44 19.17 -10.37 8.36
C ALA A 44 18.45 -11.69 8.68
N LEU A 45 18.52 -12.65 7.78
CA LEU A 45 17.93 -13.97 7.99
C LEU A 45 18.50 -14.64 9.23
N HIS A 46 19.84 -14.63 9.37
CA HIS A 46 20.51 -15.22 10.54
C HIS A 46 20.16 -14.47 11.84
N TYR A 47 20.09 -13.13 11.79
CA TYR A 47 19.75 -12.31 12.94
C TYR A 47 18.33 -12.54 13.43
N LEU A 48 17.36 -12.62 12.51
CA LEU A 48 15.93 -12.74 12.84
C LEU A 48 15.55 -14.16 13.31
N GLN A 49 16.33 -15.17 12.94
CA GLN A 49 16.19 -16.52 13.45
C GLN A 49 16.65 -16.58 14.94
N GLY A 50 15.72 -16.75 15.88
CA GLY A 50 16.00 -16.97 17.30
C GLY A 50 16.20 -15.71 18.16
N ARG A 51 15.85 -14.53 17.66
CA ARG A 51 15.91 -13.28 18.43
C ARG A 51 14.54 -12.85 18.97
N PRO A 52 14.48 -11.98 20.00
CA PRO A 52 13.21 -11.45 20.48
C PRO A 52 12.46 -10.70 19.35
N PRO A 53 11.14 -10.62 19.44
CA PRO A 53 10.33 -10.06 18.38
C PRO A 53 10.76 -8.62 18.03
N VAL A 54 11.06 -8.40 16.75
CA VAL A 54 11.34 -7.08 16.16
C VAL A 54 10.00 -6.43 15.87
N GLY A 55 9.82 -5.18 16.26
CA GLY A 55 8.58 -4.44 16.02
C GLY A 55 8.53 -3.79 14.64
N LEU A 56 9.68 -3.36 14.10
CA LEU A 56 9.79 -2.68 12.80
C LEU A 56 11.02 -3.21 12.04
N LEU A 57 10.84 -3.58 10.79
CA LEU A 57 11.89 -3.92 9.84
C LEU A 57 11.93 -2.87 8.72
N LEU A 58 13.03 -2.13 8.65
CA LEU A 58 13.36 -1.25 7.51
C LEU A 58 14.21 -2.08 6.55
N LEU A 59 13.68 -2.36 5.36
CA LEU A 59 14.24 -3.37 4.48
C LEU A 59 14.44 -2.82 3.07
N ASP A 60 15.71 -2.78 2.62
CA ASP A 60 16.01 -2.51 1.21
C ASP A 60 15.51 -3.66 0.33
N ILE A 61 15.01 -3.30 -0.83
CA ILE A 61 14.57 -4.27 -1.85
C ILE A 61 15.79 -4.84 -2.59
N GLU A 62 16.71 -3.96 -3.00
CA GLU A 62 17.80 -4.29 -3.91
C GLU A 62 19.08 -4.59 -3.14
N MET A 63 19.25 -5.83 -2.74
CA MET A 63 20.47 -6.29 -2.07
C MET A 63 21.10 -7.48 -2.83
N PRO A 64 22.43 -7.65 -2.78
CA PRO A 64 23.09 -8.80 -3.39
C PRO A 64 22.72 -10.10 -2.68
N HIS A 65 22.73 -11.20 -3.43
CA HIS A 65 22.48 -12.59 -3.00
C HIS A 65 21.06 -12.90 -2.55
N LEU A 66 20.46 -12.10 -1.68
CA LEU A 66 19.09 -12.26 -1.18
C LEU A 66 18.42 -10.90 -1.14
N THR A 67 17.51 -10.67 -2.07
CA THR A 67 16.72 -9.44 -2.14
C THR A 67 15.78 -9.30 -0.94
N GLY A 68 15.38 -8.06 -0.63
CA GLY A 68 14.41 -7.84 0.46
C GLY A 68 13.10 -8.57 0.26
N LEU A 69 12.64 -8.71 -0.98
CA LEU A 69 11.41 -9.44 -1.30
C LEU A 69 11.55 -10.96 -1.04
N GLU A 70 12.67 -11.54 -1.45
CA GLU A 70 12.97 -12.96 -1.19
C GLU A 70 13.16 -13.22 0.31
N LEU A 71 13.81 -12.31 1.02
CA LEU A 71 13.96 -12.40 2.47
C LEU A 71 12.59 -12.49 3.16
N LEU A 72 11.60 -11.65 2.79
CA LEU A 72 10.26 -11.69 3.38
C LEU A 72 9.53 -13.02 3.13
N GLN A 73 9.83 -13.70 2.01
CA GLN A 73 9.21 -14.99 1.69
C GLN A 73 9.76 -16.14 2.55
N VAL A 74 11.01 -16.03 3.01
CA VAL A 74 11.67 -17.10 3.79
C VAL A 74 11.67 -16.84 5.30
N LEU A 75 11.29 -15.64 5.72
CA LEU A 75 11.16 -15.32 7.16
C LEU A 75 9.95 -16.04 7.78
N PRO A 76 10.09 -16.53 9.03
CA PRO A 76 8.99 -17.15 9.75
C PRO A 76 7.90 -16.15 10.09
N HIS A 77 6.63 -16.57 10.01
CA HIS A 77 5.49 -15.78 10.44
C HIS A 77 5.21 -15.93 11.96
N PRO A 78 4.65 -14.90 12.63
CA PRO A 78 4.26 -13.61 12.07
C PRO A 78 5.46 -12.69 11.80
N LEU A 79 5.41 -11.94 10.71
CA LEU A 79 6.42 -10.94 10.39
C LEU A 79 6.26 -9.69 11.28
N PRO A 80 7.35 -8.97 11.59
CA PRO A 80 7.27 -7.62 12.14
C PRO A 80 6.55 -6.68 11.17
N ALA A 81 6.25 -5.45 11.59
CA ALA A 81 5.90 -4.42 10.65
C ALA A 81 7.06 -4.19 9.67
N VAL A 82 6.75 -4.14 8.37
CA VAL A 82 7.76 -4.02 7.31
C VAL A 82 7.58 -2.70 6.57
N VAL A 83 8.64 -1.90 6.55
CA VAL A 83 8.75 -0.71 5.71
C VAL A 83 9.86 -0.96 4.69
N MET A 84 9.47 -1.06 3.42
CA MET A 84 10.43 -1.24 2.33
C MET A 84 11.14 0.06 2.00
N VAL A 85 12.43 -0.01 1.72
CA VAL A 85 13.25 1.11 1.25
C VAL A 85 13.74 0.78 -0.16
N THR A 86 13.60 1.70 -1.14
CA THR A 86 13.90 1.37 -2.54
C THR A 86 14.34 2.58 -3.34
N SER A 87 15.24 2.36 -4.30
CA SER A 87 15.64 3.36 -5.31
C SER A 87 14.59 3.50 -6.42
N HIS A 88 13.69 2.52 -6.59
CA HIS A 88 12.74 2.48 -7.69
C HIS A 88 11.29 2.57 -7.20
N PRO A 89 10.58 3.66 -7.51
CA PRO A 89 9.15 3.82 -7.15
C PRO A 89 8.23 2.71 -7.70
N GLY A 90 8.65 2.05 -8.79
CA GLY A 90 7.88 0.97 -9.43
C GLY A 90 7.91 -0.38 -8.69
N PHE A 91 8.82 -0.61 -7.76
CA PHE A 91 8.87 -1.87 -6.99
C PHE A 91 7.69 -2.06 -6.03
N ALA A 92 6.98 -0.99 -5.68
CA ALA A 92 5.71 -1.11 -4.98
C ALA A 92 4.70 -2.01 -5.71
N ALA A 93 4.82 -2.10 -7.05
CA ALA A 93 3.98 -2.99 -7.87
C ALA A 93 4.47 -4.46 -7.88
N GLN A 94 5.75 -4.72 -7.65
CA GLN A 94 6.33 -6.08 -7.66
C GLN A 94 6.22 -6.79 -6.32
N ALA A 95 6.14 -6.04 -5.22
CA ALA A 95 5.87 -6.57 -3.87
C ALA A 95 4.42 -7.07 -3.69
N PHE A 96 3.74 -7.37 -4.78
CA PHE A 96 2.35 -7.80 -4.83
C PHE A 96 2.16 -9.11 -4.03
N GLY A 97 1.46 -9.01 -2.90
CA GLY A 97 1.14 -10.16 -2.05
C GLY A 97 2.00 -10.32 -0.78
N LEU A 98 3.03 -9.51 -0.60
CA LEU A 98 3.79 -9.51 0.65
C LEU A 98 3.19 -8.51 1.65
N PRO A 99 3.15 -8.85 2.95
CA PRO A 99 2.62 -7.96 3.99
C PRO A 99 3.62 -6.84 4.31
N VAL A 100 3.55 -5.74 3.54
CA VAL A 100 4.38 -4.54 3.71
C VAL A 100 3.52 -3.40 4.23
N ASP A 101 3.98 -2.71 5.27
CA ASP A 101 3.23 -1.64 5.93
C ASP A 101 3.39 -0.28 5.24
N ASP A 102 4.57 0.01 4.71
CA ASP A 102 4.84 1.25 3.96
C ASP A 102 6.08 1.11 3.04
N TYR A 103 6.29 2.13 2.19
CA TYR A 103 7.45 2.25 1.28
C TYR A 103 8.12 3.60 1.45
N LEU A 104 9.45 3.60 1.45
CA LEU A 104 10.31 4.78 1.42
C LEU A 104 11.13 4.76 0.13
N VAL A 105 11.05 5.84 -0.64
CA VAL A 105 11.84 6.00 -1.87
C VAL A 105 13.13 6.73 -1.53
N LYS A 106 14.26 6.21 -1.99
CA LYS A 106 15.59 6.83 -1.84
C LYS A 106 15.73 8.04 -2.79
N PRO A 107 16.31 9.16 -2.35
CA PRO A 107 16.82 9.42 -1.01
C PRO A 107 15.70 9.59 0.02
N VAL A 108 15.84 8.90 1.16
CA VAL A 108 14.82 8.93 2.22
C VAL A 108 14.85 10.27 2.95
N GLU A 109 13.74 10.97 2.94
CA GLU A 109 13.55 12.19 3.74
C GLU A 109 13.04 11.86 5.15
N TYR A 110 13.59 12.56 6.17
CA TYR A 110 13.21 12.32 7.57
C TYR A 110 11.70 12.51 7.83
N ALA A 111 11.09 13.51 7.21
CA ALA A 111 9.65 13.74 7.33
C ALA A 111 8.82 12.55 6.80
N ARG A 112 9.25 11.92 5.69
CA ARG A 112 8.60 10.74 5.12
C ARG A 112 8.83 9.50 5.98
N PHE A 113 10.04 9.35 6.55
CA PHE A 113 10.36 8.31 7.53
C PHE A 113 9.45 8.38 8.75
N LEU A 114 9.30 9.57 9.36
CA LEU A 114 8.40 9.78 10.49
C LEU A 114 6.95 9.38 10.19
N GLN A 115 6.45 9.68 8.99
CA GLN A 115 5.11 9.28 8.57
C GLN A 115 4.97 7.75 8.51
N ALA A 116 5.97 7.04 8.00
CA ALA A 116 5.98 5.58 7.95
C ALA A 116 5.97 4.98 9.37
N VAL A 117 6.82 5.48 10.26
CA VAL A 117 6.87 5.04 11.66
C VAL A 117 5.54 5.29 12.38
N GLN A 118 4.93 6.45 12.18
CA GLN A 118 3.62 6.73 12.79
C GLN A 118 2.53 5.78 12.31
N ARG A 119 2.54 5.39 11.04
CA ARG A 119 1.60 4.40 10.50
C ARG A 119 1.77 3.04 11.16
N VAL A 120 3.01 2.58 11.27
CA VAL A 120 3.33 1.34 11.96
C VAL A 120 2.83 1.36 13.40
N ARG A 121 3.08 2.42 14.16
CA ARG A 121 2.62 2.56 15.56
C ARG A 121 1.10 2.51 15.68
N THR A 122 0.39 3.28 14.85
CA THR A 122 -1.08 3.32 14.88
C THR A 122 -1.71 1.95 14.55
N ARG A 123 -1.04 1.14 13.76
CA ARG A 123 -1.50 -0.19 13.41
C ARG A 123 -1.27 -1.21 14.53
N HIS A 124 -0.17 -1.08 15.28
CA HIS A 124 0.13 -1.94 16.41
C HIS A 124 -0.65 -1.61 17.69
N GLU A 125 -1.04 -0.34 17.88
CA GLU A 125 -1.82 0.10 19.05
C GLU A 125 -3.31 -0.24 18.97
N LYS A 126 -3.82 -0.61 17.80
CA LYS A 126 -5.22 -1.03 17.61
C LYS A 126 -5.27 -2.43 16.99
N PRO A 127 -5.96 -3.39 17.63
CA PRO A 127 -6.18 -4.67 17.00
C PRO A 127 -6.95 -4.46 15.69
N VAL A 128 -6.34 -4.92 14.58
CA VAL A 128 -6.77 -4.75 13.18
C VAL A 128 -8.25 -5.14 12.92
N LEU A 129 -8.87 -5.88 13.83
CA LEU A 129 -10.25 -6.35 13.71
C LEU A 129 -11.32 -5.29 14.05
N ALA A 130 -11.00 -4.26 14.84
CA ALA A 130 -12.00 -3.28 15.27
C ALA A 130 -12.15 -2.11 14.29
N GLU A 131 -11.07 -1.65 13.65
CA GLU A 131 -11.13 -0.49 12.73
C GLU A 131 -11.56 -0.86 11.30
N ALA A 132 -11.17 -2.04 10.81
CA ALA A 132 -11.69 -2.58 9.56
C ALA A 132 -13.20 -2.89 9.69
N ALA A 133 -13.65 -3.35 10.86
CA ALA A 133 -15.06 -3.61 11.13
C ALA A 133 -15.89 -2.34 11.31
N GLN A 134 -15.34 -1.27 11.89
CA GLN A 134 -16.05 0.01 12.05
C GLN A 134 -16.12 0.84 10.75
N LEU A 135 -15.14 0.70 9.83
CA LEU A 135 -15.22 1.27 8.48
C LEU A 135 -16.12 0.44 7.53
N VAL A 136 -16.51 -0.77 7.93
CA VAL A 136 -17.37 -1.69 7.17
C VAL A 136 -18.86 -1.55 7.57
N ALA A 137 -19.16 -0.85 8.67
CA ALA A 137 -20.46 -0.95 9.34
C ALA A 137 -21.55 0.01 8.87
N GLU A 138 -21.32 0.93 7.94
CA GLU A 138 -22.43 1.68 7.34
C GLU A 138 -22.56 1.34 5.86
N PRO A 139 -23.67 0.69 5.44
CA PRO A 139 -24.03 0.60 4.04
C PRO A 139 -24.19 2.02 3.49
N LEU A 140 -23.57 2.31 2.35
CA LEU A 140 -23.85 3.55 1.63
C LEU A 140 -25.37 3.67 1.46
N MET A 141 -25.95 4.78 1.90
CA MET A 141 -27.36 5.06 1.66
C MET A 141 -27.63 4.90 0.17
N PRO A 142 -28.70 4.19 -0.25
CA PRO A 142 -29.07 4.10 -1.65
C PRO A 142 -29.22 5.51 -2.24
N GLY A 143 -28.38 5.85 -3.25
CA GLY A 143 -28.39 7.16 -3.89
C GLY A 143 -27.25 8.12 -3.48
N SER A 144 -26.30 7.71 -2.62
CA SER A 144 -25.14 8.55 -2.36
C SER A 144 -24.26 8.67 -3.62
N THR A 145 -23.92 9.92 -3.98
CA THR A 145 -23.05 10.25 -5.11
C THR A 145 -21.58 10.39 -4.68
N ASP A 146 -21.30 10.16 -3.41
CA ASP A 146 -20.01 10.49 -2.79
C ASP A 146 -19.48 9.34 -1.94
N LEU A 147 -18.16 9.23 -1.93
CA LEU A 147 -17.38 8.35 -1.07
C LEU A 147 -16.55 9.19 -0.10
N PHE A 148 -16.61 8.87 1.17
CA PHE A 148 -15.66 9.42 2.14
C PHE A 148 -14.46 8.51 2.25
N ILE A 149 -13.28 9.04 1.88
CA ILE A 149 -11.99 8.34 1.95
C ILE A 149 -11.12 8.97 3.04
N LYS A 150 -10.40 8.13 3.79
CA LYS A 150 -9.42 8.61 4.77
C LYS A 150 -8.07 8.76 4.08
N VAL A 151 -7.63 10.00 3.88
CA VAL A 151 -6.33 10.35 3.28
C VAL A 151 -5.56 11.18 4.29
N ASN A 152 -4.34 10.76 4.65
CA ASN A 152 -3.46 11.46 5.60
C ASN A 152 -4.17 11.86 6.93
N GLY A 153 -4.99 10.97 7.48
CA GLY A 153 -5.71 11.20 8.74
C GLY A 153 -6.97 12.09 8.63
N ARG A 154 -7.29 12.61 7.43
CA ARG A 154 -8.48 13.43 7.17
C ARG A 154 -9.50 12.64 6.36
N LEU A 155 -10.79 12.85 6.65
CA LEU A 155 -11.87 12.37 5.79
C LEU A 155 -12.02 13.35 4.62
N LEU A 156 -11.78 12.85 3.42
CA LEU A 156 -11.99 13.57 2.16
C LEU A 156 -13.26 13.06 1.50
N ARG A 157 -14.18 13.95 1.18
CA ARG A 157 -15.36 13.64 0.36
C ARG A 157 -14.92 13.59 -1.10
N LEU A 158 -15.19 12.48 -1.75
CA LEU A 158 -14.88 12.23 -3.15
C LEU A 158 -16.17 11.95 -3.91
N ASN A 159 -16.46 12.73 -4.94
CA ASN A 159 -17.59 12.47 -5.81
C ASN A 159 -17.26 11.29 -6.74
N PHE A 160 -18.18 10.34 -6.88
CA PHE A 160 -18.00 9.19 -7.76
C PHE A 160 -17.80 9.59 -9.22
N ASP A 161 -18.43 10.66 -9.67
CA ASP A 161 -18.31 11.13 -11.05
C ASP A 161 -16.91 11.67 -11.35
N ASP A 162 -16.11 12.10 -10.35
CA ASP A 162 -14.75 12.58 -10.55
C ASP A 162 -13.73 11.43 -10.68
N VAL A 163 -14.09 10.22 -10.27
CA VAL A 163 -13.20 9.06 -10.32
C VAL A 163 -13.17 8.48 -11.73
N HIS A 164 -11.97 8.32 -12.30
CA HIS A 164 -11.76 7.67 -13.59
C HIS A 164 -11.58 6.16 -13.40
N TYR A 165 -10.66 5.78 -12.53
CA TYR A 165 -10.41 4.37 -12.21
C TYR A 165 -9.78 4.22 -10.83
N ILE A 166 -9.74 3.00 -10.36
CA ILE A 166 -9.09 2.60 -9.11
C ILE A 166 -8.10 1.49 -9.45
N GLU A 167 -6.86 1.67 -9.01
CA GLU A 167 -5.76 0.74 -9.22
C GLU A 167 -5.36 0.08 -7.91
N ALA A 168 -5.17 -1.25 -7.93
CA ALA A 168 -4.60 -1.95 -6.79
C ALA A 168 -3.10 -1.75 -6.72
N LEU A 169 -2.61 -1.38 -5.55
CA LEU A 169 -1.20 -1.32 -5.22
C LEU A 169 -0.97 -2.09 -3.91
N SER A 170 -0.78 -3.42 -4.02
CA SER A 170 -0.59 -4.30 -2.86
C SER A 170 -1.75 -4.24 -1.85
N THR A 171 -1.53 -3.75 -0.64
CA THR A 171 -2.52 -3.67 0.45
C THR A 171 -3.38 -2.41 0.43
N TYR A 172 -3.13 -1.50 -0.50
CA TYR A 172 -3.88 -0.27 -0.70
C TYR A 172 -4.31 -0.12 -2.15
N SER A 173 -5.20 0.82 -2.40
CA SER A 173 -5.63 1.18 -3.74
C SER A 173 -5.39 2.66 -3.99
N VAL A 174 -5.20 3.01 -5.26
CA VAL A 174 -5.11 4.39 -5.71
C VAL A 174 -6.39 4.74 -6.44
N ILE A 175 -7.13 5.71 -5.93
CA ILE A 175 -8.29 6.29 -6.61
C ILE A 175 -7.78 7.45 -7.46
N VAL A 176 -7.98 7.35 -8.77
CA VAL A 176 -7.49 8.32 -9.75
C VAL A 176 -8.64 9.18 -10.25
N THR A 177 -8.46 10.49 -10.07
CA THR A 177 -9.33 11.54 -10.63
C THR A 177 -8.57 12.33 -11.69
N ALA A 178 -9.23 13.25 -12.38
CA ALA A 178 -8.56 14.12 -13.35
C ALA A 178 -7.44 14.98 -12.73
N ALA A 179 -7.62 15.41 -11.48
CA ALA A 179 -6.73 16.35 -10.81
C ALA A 179 -5.75 15.67 -9.84
N HIS A 180 -6.14 14.57 -9.20
CA HIS A 180 -5.40 13.99 -8.09
C HIS A 180 -5.40 12.45 -8.09
N LYS A 181 -4.39 11.87 -7.44
CA LYS A 181 -4.31 10.46 -7.06
C LYS A 181 -4.43 10.35 -5.54
N HIS A 182 -5.42 9.60 -5.07
CA HIS A 182 -5.67 9.41 -3.64
C HIS A 182 -5.34 7.97 -3.24
N ILE A 183 -4.40 7.81 -2.32
CA ILE A 183 -4.03 6.50 -1.77
C ILE A 183 -4.99 6.18 -0.64
N VAL A 184 -5.67 5.04 -0.73
CA VAL A 184 -6.59 4.53 0.29
C VAL A 184 -6.17 3.15 0.75
N TYR A 185 -6.17 2.91 2.05
CA TYR A 185 -5.84 1.62 2.66
C TYR A 185 -7.03 0.67 2.61
N ALA A 186 -7.38 0.28 1.40
CA ALA A 186 -8.44 -0.68 1.12
C ALA A 186 -8.08 -1.49 -0.12
N THR A 187 -8.38 -2.78 -0.12
CA THR A 187 -8.22 -3.63 -1.30
C THR A 187 -9.32 -3.34 -2.32
N LEU A 188 -9.09 -3.66 -3.61
CA LEU A 188 -10.16 -3.54 -4.63
C LEU A 188 -11.41 -4.31 -4.25
N LYS A 189 -11.28 -5.49 -3.62
CA LYS A 189 -12.43 -6.29 -3.17
C LYS A 189 -13.26 -5.57 -2.12
N MET A 190 -12.62 -4.85 -1.18
CA MET A 190 -13.32 -4.04 -0.18
C MET A 190 -14.00 -2.82 -0.81
N LEU A 191 -13.34 -2.17 -1.77
CA LEU A 191 -13.89 -1.01 -2.49
C LEU A 191 -15.04 -1.41 -3.41
N GLU A 192 -14.91 -2.54 -4.10
CA GLU A 192 -15.96 -3.08 -4.98
C GLU A 192 -17.30 -3.26 -4.25
N GLY A 193 -17.27 -3.71 -2.99
CA GLY A 193 -18.48 -3.81 -2.17
C GLY A 193 -19.08 -2.47 -1.72
N ARG A 194 -18.38 -1.35 -1.93
CA ARG A 194 -18.80 0.00 -1.52
C ARG A 194 -19.09 0.95 -2.68
N LEU A 195 -18.62 0.60 -3.88
CA LEU A 195 -18.84 1.41 -5.08
C LEU A 195 -20.23 1.12 -5.66
N PRO A 196 -20.93 2.12 -6.22
CA PRO A 196 -22.21 1.88 -6.88
C PRO A 196 -21.97 1.00 -8.12
N PHE A 197 -22.54 -0.20 -8.09
CA PHE A 197 -22.45 -1.16 -9.20
C PHE A 197 -22.90 -0.60 -10.55
N ALA A 198 -23.77 0.39 -10.55
CA ALA A 198 -24.23 1.04 -11.78
C ALA A 198 -23.11 1.79 -12.54
N HIS A 199 -22.06 2.21 -11.85
CA HIS A 199 -21.05 3.12 -12.39
C HIS A 199 -19.64 2.55 -12.36
N PHE A 200 -19.40 1.51 -11.58
CA PHE A 200 -18.06 0.93 -11.44
C PHE A 200 -18.05 -0.54 -11.83
N VAL A 201 -17.06 -0.92 -12.64
CA VAL A 201 -16.87 -2.30 -13.08
C VAL A 201 -15.41 -2.71 -12.94
N ARG A 202 -15.21 -3.91 -12.44
CA ARG A 202 -13.87 -4.50 -12.39
C ARG A 202 -13.51 -5.02 -13.77
N VAL A 203 -12.40 -4.51 -14.32
CA VAL A 203 -11.94 -4.82 -15.70
C VAL A 203 -10.62 -5.59 -15.72
N HIS A 204 -9.95 -5.67 -14.57
CA HIS A 204 -8.70 -6.39 -14.42
C HIS A 204 -8.52 -6.84 -12.97
N ARG A 205 -7.61 -7.79 -12.72
CA ARG A 205 -7.25 -8.16 -11.34
C ARG A 205 -6.79 -6.95 -10.51
N SER A 206 -6.25 -5.92 -11.16
CA SER A 206 -5.70 -4.71 -10.53
C SER A 206 -6.50 -3.43 -10.82
N TYR A 207 -7.61 -3.48 -11.59
CA TYR A 207 -8.32 -2.26 -11.98
C TYR A 207 -9.83 -2.38 -11.86
N ILE A 208 -10.44 -1.32 -11.29
CA ILE A 208 -11.87 -1.01 -11.36
C ILE A 208 -12.00 0.32 -12.09
N VAL A 209 -12.90 0.42 -13.06
CA VAL A 209 -13.11 1.66 -13.84
C VAL A 209 -14.50 2.22 -13.63
N ASN A 210 -14.63 3.53 -13.77
CA ASN A 210 -15.92 4.20 -13.85
C ASN A 210 -16.44 4.13 -15.29
N THR A 211 -17.54 3.43 -15.52
CA THR A 211 -18.12 3.22 -16.84
C THR A 211 -18.55 4.53 -17.53
N LYS A 212 -18.91 5.55 -16.74
CA LYS A 212 -19.26 6.89 -17.26
C LYS A 212 -18.06 7.65 -17.83
N ARG A 213 -16.83 7.22 -17.55
CA ARG A 213 -15.58 7.87 -17.96
C ARG A 213 -14.87 7.12 -19.07
N ILE A 214 -15.48 6.05 -19.58
CA ILE A 214 -14.92 5.30 -20.71
C ILE A 214 -15.22 6.05 -22.00
N ASP A 215 -14.16 6.43 -22.72
CA ASP A 215 -14.27 7.09 -24.04
C ASP A 215 -14.25 6.07 -25.16
N ALA A 216 -13.39 5.03 -25.05
CA ALA A 216 -13.25 3.98 -26.05
C ALA A 216 -12.67 2.70 -25.44
N LEU A 217 -12.82 1.58 -26.17
CA LEU A 217 -12.14 0.32 -25.94
C LEU A 217 -11.38 -0.07 -27.21
N GLU A 218 -10.04 -0.12 -27.14
CA GLU A 218 -9.15 -0.44 -28.26
C GLU A 218 -8.16 -1.52 -27.81
N ASP A 219 -8.00 -2.58 -28.55
CA ASP A 219 -7.01 -3.66 -28.32
C ASP A 219 -6.88 -4.07 -26.84
N HIS A 220 -8.01 -4.42 -26.20
CA HIS A 220 -8.09 -4.79 -24.78
C HIS A 220 -7.65 -3.68 -23.79
N THR A 221 -7.68 -2.42 -24.23
CA THR A 221 -7.33 -1.25 -23.41
C THR A 221 -8.47 -0.25 -23.41
N LEU A 222 -8.92 0.16 -22.22
CA LEU A 222 -9.90 1.23 -22.07
C LEU A 222 -9.20 2.57 -22.07
N LEU A 223 -9.76 3.50 -22.83
CA LEU A 223 -9.37 4.91 -22.83
C LEU A 223 -10.31 5.69 -21.91
N LEU A 224 -9.75 6.41 -20.93
CA LEU A 224 -10.49 7.24 -19.97
C LEU A 224 -9.83 8.62 -19.89
N GLY A 225 -10.14 9.51 -20.82
CA GLY A 225 -9.42 10.77 -21.01
C GLY A 225 -7.93 10.51 -21.32
N PRO A 226 -7.00 11.01 -20.49
CA PRO A 226 -5.57 10.78 -20.70
C PRO A 226 -5.08 9.41 -20.19
N PHE A 227 -5.95 8.59 -19.62
CA PHE A 227 -5.57 7.35 -18.97
C PHE A 227 -5.88 6.13 -19.84
N HIS A 228 -4.99 5.12 -19.78
CA HIS A 228 -5.11 3.84 -20.47
C HIS A 228 -5.15 2.72 -19.44
N VAL A 229 -6.22 1.94 -19.43
CA VAL A 229 -6.43 0.86 -18.44
C VAL A 229 -6.60 -0.47 -19.15
N PRO A 230 -5.75 -1.48 -18.89
CA PRO A 230 -5.84 -2.78 -19.55
C PRO A 230 -7.06 -3.57 -19.06
N VAL A 231 -7.70 -4.29 -19.97
CA VAL A 231 -8.81 -5.21 -19.68
C VAL A 231 -8.29 -6.64 -19.69
N GLY A 232 -8.50 -7.34 -18.59
CA GLY A 232 -8.16 -8.75 -18.51
C GLY A 232 -9.19 -9.64 -19.25
N LYS A 233 -8.74 -10.64 -19.96
CA LYS A 233 -9.60 -11.55 -20.77
C LYS A 233 -10.82 -12.09 -20.00
N SER A 234 -10.65 -12.42 -18.72
CA SER A 234 -11.74 -12.92 -17.87
C SER A 234 -12.77 -11.86 -17.46
N TYR A 235 -12.52 -10.58 -17.73
CA TYR A 235 -13.39 -9.47 -17.35
C TYR A 235 -14.13 -8.86 -18.56
N GLU A 236 -13.75 -9.20 -19.79
CA GLU A 236 -14.31 -8.61 -21.01
C GLU A 236 -15.81 -8.83 -21.14
N SER A 237 -16.29 -10.06 -20.90
CA SER A 237 -17.72 -10.38 -21.02
C SER A 237 -18.57 -9.57 -20.05
N GLY A 238 -18.10 -9.37 -18.82
CA GLY A 238 -18.78 -8.55 -17.82
C GLY A 238 -18.78 -7.05 -18.16
N LEU A 239 -17.72 -6.58 -18.81
CA LEU A 239 -17.59 -5.20 -19.28
C LEU A 239 -18.55 -4.94 -20.45
N GLN A 240 -18.56 -5.79 -21.46
CA GLN A 240 -19.43 -5.67 -22.66
C GLN A 240 -20.91 -5.65 -22.29
N GLN A 241 -21.36 -6.48 -21.33
CA GLN A 241 -22.73 -6.47 -20.83
C GLN A 241 -23.14 -5.13 -20.21
N ARG A 242 -22.18 -4.35 -19.74
CA ARG A 242 -22.43 -3.05 -19.10
C ARG A 242 -22.28 -1.85 -20.04
N MET A 243 -21.62 -2.02 -21.17
CA MET A 243 -21.37 -0.96 -22.15
C MET A 243 -22.51 -0.74 -23.14
N ASN A 244 -23.66 -1.48 -23.04
CA ASN A 244 -24.79 -1.39 -23.98
C ASN A 244 -24.32 -1.33 -25.45
N THR A 245 -23.51 -2.27 -25.87
CA THR A 245 -23.06 -2.40 -27.26
C THR A 245 -24.25 -2.75 -28.15
N LEU A 246 -24.45 -1.93 -29.22
CA LEU A 246 -25.43 -2.16 -30.28
C LEU A 246 -25.04 -3.39 -31.10
#